data_1b6d85b7676ad4b3d4fbc0669648ab78
#
_entry.id   1b6d85b7676ad4b3d4fbc0669648ab78
#
_cell.length_a   1.000
_cell.length_b   1.000
_cell.length_c   1.000
_cell.angle_alpha   90.00
_cell.angle_beta   90.00
_cell.angle_gamma   90.00
#
_symmetry.space_group_name_H-M   'P 1'
#
loop_
_entity.id
_entity.type
_entity.pdbx_description
1 polymer ?
#
loop_
_entity_poly.entity_id
_entity_poly.type
_entity_poly.pdbx_seq_one_letter_code
_entity_poly.pdbx_strand_id
1 'polypeptide(L)'
;MLAPTAQSVPGAARNARSIVLRVEDAHGSMLLTGDAEDTTQLRLLGRRSAIRADVLKVPHHGGATNTAGFLDAVGAQVAVVSVGAGNTYRHPHPDTVTDIAPVPLWRTDLHGTVTVTLTPEGPVVDPERTP
;
A
#
# COMPACT_ATOMS: atom_id res chain seq x y z
N MET A 1 11.01 -8.36 -5.71
CA MET A 1 10.79 -6.99 -6.23
C MET A 1 9.85 -7.06 -7.43
N LEU A 2 8.80 -6.24 -7.47
CA LEU A 2 7.76 -6.24 -8.50
C LEU A 2 7.87 -5.03 -9.46
N ALA A 3 8.39 -3.91 -8.98
CA ALA A 3 8.69 -2.69 -9.75
C ALA A 3 9.90 -1.97 -9.15
N PRO A 4 10.60 -1.10 -9.89
CA PRO A 4 10.45 -0.88 -11.32
C PRO A 4 10.94 -2.09 -12.13
N THR A 5 10.39 -2.28 -13.32
CA THR A 5 10.90 -3.27 -14.27
C THR A 5 11.97 -2.65 -15.18
N ALA A 6 12.80 -3.47 -15.81
CA ALA A 6 13.83 -3.00 -16.75
C ALA A 6 13.25 -2.19 -17.94
N GLN A 7 11.95 -2.24 -18.15
CA GLN A 7 11.23 -1.50 -19.19
C GLN A 7 10.70 -0.13 -18.71
N SER A 8 11.21 0.39 -17.58
CA SER A 8 10.88 1.74 -17.14
C SER A 8 11.30 2.76 -18.21
N VAL A 9 10.33 3.47 -18.78
CA VAL A 9 10.56 4.39 -19.89
C VAL A 9 11.47 5.54 -19.42
N PRO A 10 12.55 5.88 -20.17
CA PRO A 10 13.31 7.08 -19.90
C PRO A 10 12.40 8.30 -19.95
N GLY A 11 12.49 9.19 -18.93
CA GLY A 11 11.59 10.37 -18.83
C GLY A 11 10.27 10.15 -18.11
N ALA A 12 9.98 8.94 -17.64
CA ALA A 12 8.81 8.68 -16.79
C ALA A 12 8.84 9.54 -15.51
N ALA A 13 7.66 9.93 -15.04
CA ALA A 13 7.48 10.65 -13.78
C ALA A 13 8.21 9.94 -12.62
N ARG A 14 8.67 10.69 -11.63
CA ARG A 14 9.49 10.15 -10.51
C ARG A 14 8.85 8.94 -9.86
N ASN A 15 7.55 8.98 -9.62
CA ASN A 15 6.80 7.93 -8.95
C ASN A 15 6.62 6.66 -9.80
N ALA A 16 6.74 6.75 -11.13
CA ALA A 16 6.78 5.58 -12.02
C ALA A 16 8.01 4.68 -11.80
N ARG A 17 9.00 5.16 -11.06
CA ARG A 17 10.21 4.40 -10.66
C ARG A 17 10.16 3.92 -9.21
N SER A 18 9.04 4.08 -8.55
CA SER A 18 8.87 3.61 -7.18
C SER A 18 9.15 2.12 -7.07
N ILE A 19 9.87 1.76 -6.03
CA ILE A 19 10.15 0.36 -5.73
C ILE A 19 8.89 -0.25 -5.14
N VAL A 20 8.43 -1.34 -5.74
CA VAL A 20 7.37 -2.17 -5.21
C VAL A 20 7.93 -3.52 -4.82
N LEU A 21 7.81 -3.86 -3.55
CA LEU A 21 8.31 -5.11 -2.98
C LEU A 21 7.14 -5.91 -2.43
N ARG A 22 7.12 -7.20 -2.75
CA ARG A 22 6.37 -8.19 -1.98
C ARG A 22 7.35 -8.96 -1.12
N VAL A 23 7.12 -8.94 0.17
CA VAL A 23 7.89 -9.68 1.18
C VAL A 23 6.99 -10.76 1.73
N GLU A 24 7.51 -11.94 1.97
CA GLU A 24 6.77 -13.05 2.55
C GLU A 24 7.66 -13.86 3.47
N ASP A 25 7.03 -14.45 4.47
CA ASP A 25 7.63 -15.46 5.36
C ASP A 25 6.68 -16.66 5.53
N ALA A 26 6.93 -17.48 6.55
CA ALA A 26 6.10 -18.66 6.84
C ALA A 26 4.68 -18.31 7.33
N HIS A 27 4.43 -17.06 7.70
CA HIS A 27 3.19 -16.62 8.38
C HIS A 27 2.33 -15.69 7.53
N GLY A 28 2.88 -15.18 6.43
CA GLY A 28 2.12 -14.30 5.56
C GLY A 28 2.96 -13.45 4.65
N SER A 29 2.34 -12.42 4.07
CA SER A 29 2.96 -11.57 3.06
C SER A 29 2.56 -10.10 3.22
N MET A 30 3.46 -9.23 2.76
CA MET A 30 3.28 -7.78 2.79
C MET A 30 3.63 -7.18 1.44
N LEU A 31 2.78 -6.31 0.92
CA LEU A 31 3.03 -5.53 -0.28
C LEU A 31 3.42 -4.10 0.09
N LEU A 32 4.67 -3.74 -0.16
CA LEU A 32 5.23 -2.41 0.04
C LEU A 32 5.27 -1.70 -1.31
N THR A 33 4.43 -0.69 -1.48
CA THR A 33 4.13 -0.10 -2.79
C THR A 33 4.91 1.16 -3.12
N GLY A 34 5.66 1.72 -2.15
CA GLY A 34 6.28 3.04 -2.34
C GLY A 34 5.23 4.07 -2.76
N ASP A 35 5.58 4.92 -3.71
CA ASP A 35 4.70 5.93 -4.29
C ASP A 35 4.20 5.50 -5.69
N ALA A 36 3.95 4.21 -5.87
CA ALA A 36 3.44 3.67 -7.13
C ALA A 36 2.07 4.27 -7.48
N GLU A 37 2.01 4.98 -8.58
CA GLU A 37 0.80 5.59 -9.13
C GLU A 37 0.17 4.69 -10.22
N ASP A 38 -0.91 5.16 -10.83
CA ASP A 38 -1.77 4.47 -11.77
C ASP A 38 -1.03 3.65 -12.84
N THR A 39 -0.05 4.22 -13.52
CA THR A 39 0.72 3.54 -14.57
C THR A 39 1.43 2.28 -14.05
N THR A 40 2.02 2.37 -12.85
CA THR A 40 2.68 1.22 -12.21
C THR A 40 1.65 0.22 -11.72
N GLN A 41 0.57 0.69 -11.11
CA GLN A 41 -0.52 -0.14 -10.61
C GLN A 41 -1.21 -0.92 -11.74
N LEU A 42 -1.49 -0.30 -12.89
CA LEU A 42 -2.04 -0.98 -14.07
C LEU A 42 -1.17 -2.15 -14.55
N ARG A 43 0.15 -1.94 -14.60
CA ARG A 43 1.09 -3.03 -14.96
C ARG A 43 1.06 -4.16 -13.94
N LEU A 44 0.97 -3.82 -12.66
CA LEU A 44 0.92 -4.80 -11.58
C LEU A 44 -0.40 -5.58 -11.57
N LEU A 45 -1.52 -4.96 -11.93
CA LEU A 45 -2.81 -5.63 -12.11
C LEU A 45 -2.76 -6.74 -13.14
N GLY A 46 -1.93 -6.62 -14.17
CA GLY A 46 -1.66 -7.72 -15.12
C GLY A 46 -0.97 -8.94 -14.50
N ARG A 47 -0.49 -8.80 -13.24
CA ARG A 47 0.22 -9.82 -12.48
C ARG A 47 -0.45 -10.07 -11.12
N ARG A 48 -1.76 -10.21 -11.10
CA ARG A 48 -2.58 -10.28 -9.88
C ARG A 48 -2.05 -11.24 -8.82
N SER A 49 -1.59 -12.41 -9.20
CA SER A 49 -1.04 -13.38 -8.24
C SER A 49 0.22 -12.88 -7.53
N ALA A 50 1.00 -12.02 -8.18
CA ALA A 50 2.23 -11.48 -7.62
C ALA A 50 1.99 -10.31 -6.64
N ILE A 51 0.81 -9.65 -6.70
CA ILE A 51 0.50 -8.52 -5.82
C ILE A 51 -0.37 -8.90 -4.62
N ARG A 52 -0.91 -10.11 -4.58
CA ARG A 52 -1.70 -10.55 -3.41
C ARG A 52 -0.83 -10.57 -2.17
N ALA A 53 -1.34 -9.97 -1.09
CA ALA A 53 -0.64 -9.90 0.18
C ALA A 53 -1.64 -9.72 1.34
N ASP A 54 -1.25 -10.18 2.52
CA ASP A 54 -2.07 -10.08 3.74
C ASP A 54 -2.05 -8.66 4.31
N VAL A 55 -0.96 -7.94 4.09
CA VAL A 55 -0.77 -6.55 4.53
C VAL A 55 -0.45 -5.68 3.33
N LEU A 56 -1.14 -4.55 3.21
CA LEU A 56 -0.88 -3.54 2.19
C LEU A 56 -0.33 -2.25 2.82
N LYS A 57 0.88 -1.84 2.45
CA LYS A 57 1.26 -0.43 2.59
C LYS A 57 0.63 0.34 1.44
N VAL A 58 -0.32 1.23 1.77
CA VAL A 58 -1.09 2.00 0.78
C VAL A 58 -0.14 2.86 -0.08
N PRO A 59 -0.31 2.86 -1.42
CA PRO A 59 0.56 3.63 -2.32
C PRO A 59 0.49 5.14 -2.06
N HIS A 60 1.58 5.83 -2.31
CA HIS A 60 1.68 7.28 -2.43
C HIS A 60 0.95 8.02 -1.28
N HIS A 61 1.21 7.58 -0.04
CA HIS A 61 0.63 8.14 1.19
C HIS A 61 -0.92 8.22 1.18
N GLY A 62 -1.56 7.38 0.38
CA GLY A 62 -3.02 7.41 0.19
C GLY A 62 -3.50 8.53 -0.73
N GLY A 63 -2.68 9.02 -1.65
CA GLY A 63 -3.08 10.01 -2.66
C GLY A 63 -4.17 9.49 -3.60
N ALA A 64 -4.81 10.40 -4.34
CA ALA A 64 -5.94 10.09 -5.24
C ALA A 64 -5.57 9.31 -6.53
N THR A 65 -4.29 8.99 -6.72
CA THR A 65 -3.76 8.37 -7.96
C THR A 65 -3.81 6.83 -7.91
N ASN A 66 -4.89 6.26 -7.40
CA ASN A 66 -5.06 4.82 -7.38
C ASN A 66 -5.88 4.33 -8.57
N THR A 67 -5.37 3.29 -9.21
CA THR A 67 -6.09 2.61 -10.29
C THR A 67 -7.26 1.82 -9.70
N ALA A 68 -8.43 1.97 -10.32
CA ALA A 68 -9.62 1.23 -9.93
C ALA A 68 -9.33 -0.28 -9.83
N GLY A 69 -9.71 -0.87 -8.72
CA GLY A 69 -9.53 -2.29 -8.43
C GLY A 69 -8.10 -2.72 -8.05
N PHE A 70 -7.12 -1.81 -7.98
CA PHE A 70 -5.77 -2.18 -7.55
C PHE A 70 -5.74 -2.59 -6.08
N LEU A 71 -6.32 -1.76 -5.21
CA LEU A 71 -6.36 -2.02 -3.77
C LEU A 71 -7.13 -3.31 -3.46
N ASP A 72 -8.26 -3.50 -4.12
CA ASP A 72 -9.06 -4.73 -4.02
C ASP A 72 -8.29 -5.97 -4.52
N ALA A 73 -7.56 -5.84 -5.62
CA ALA A 73 -6.79 -6.95 -6.20
C ALA A 73 -5.66 -7.47 -5.29
N VAL A 74 -5.17 -6.65 -4.38
CA VAL A 74 -4.20 -7.07 -3.34
C VAL A 74 -4.85 -8.07 -2.39
N GLY A 75 -6.13 -7.86 -2.03
CA GLY A 75 -6.87 -8.73 -1.14
C GLY A 75 -6.32 -8.72 0.29
N ALA A 76 -5.85 -7.57 0.74
CA ALA A 76 -5.23 -7.42 2.05
C ALA A 76 -6.25 -7.59 3.19
N GLN A 77 -5.79 -8.13 4.31
CA GLN A 77 -6.53 -8.20 5.57
C GLN A 77 -6.35 -6.92 6.40
N VAL A 78 -5.22 -6.21 6.18
CA VAL A 78 -4.85 -4.98 6.86
C VAL A 78 -4.21 -4.03 5.86
N ALA A 79 -4.57 -2.76 5.93
CA ALA A 79 -3.93 -1.69 5.17
C ALA A 79 -3.28 -0.66 6.12
N VAL A 80 -2.08 -0.21 5.76
CA VAL A 80 -1.37 0.83 6.49
C VAL A 80 -1.06 1.98 5.54
N VAL A 81 -1.43 3.20 5.93
CA VAL A 81 -1.03 4.41 5.22
C VAL A 81 -0.02 5.20 6.06
N SER A 82 1.15 5.42 5.50
CA SER A 82 2.20 6.25 6.08
C SER A 82 1.97 7.70 5.65
N VAL A 83 1.52 8.54 6.56
CA VAL A 83 1.19 9.94 6.30
C VAL A 83 1.53 10.79 7.51
N GLY A 84 2.04 12.00 7.29
CA GLY A 84 2.42 12.90 8.37
C GLY A 84 1.24 13.60 9.00
N ALA A 85 1.26 13.77 10.32
CA ALA A 85 0.32 14.64 11.01
C ALA A 85 0.44 16.08 10.45
N GLY A 86 -0.70 16.70 10.12
CA GLY A 86 -0.72 18.06 9.57
C GLY A 86 -0.22 18.16 8.13
N ASN A 87 -0.20 17.05 7.35
CA ASN A 87 0.19 17.11 5.96
C ASN A 87 -0.72 18.05 5.15
N THR A 88 -0.13 18.84 4.27
CA THR A 88 -0.84 19.82 3.44
C THR A 88 -1.42 19.24 2.15
N TYR A 89 -1.07 18.00 1.82
CA TYR A 89 -1.54 17.32 0.61
C TYR A 89 -2.94 16.71 0.75
N ARG A 90 -3.53 16.80 1.93
CA ARG A 90 -4.84 16.18 2.25
C ARG A 90 -4.86 14.66 2.06
N HIS A 91 -3.73 14.01 2.34
CA HIS A 91 -3.63 12.56 2.35
C HIS A 91 -4.00 11.99 3.73
N PRO A 92 -4.60 10.79 3.78
CA PRO A 92 -5.12 10.03 2.65
C PRO A 92 -6.34 10.71 2.00
N HIS A 93 -6.46 10.60 0.67
CA HIS A 93 -7.62 11.12 -0.05
C HIS A 93 -8.89 10.32 0.32
N PRO A 94 -10.06 10.97 0.45
CA PRO A 94 -11.31 10.29 0.82
C PRO A 94 -11.65 9.11 -0.10
N ASP A 95 -11.44 9.24 -1.41
CA ASP A 95 -11.71 8.16 -2.37
C ASP A 95 -10.82 6.94 -2.08
N THR A 96 -9.53 7.16 -1.77
CA THR A 96 -8.63 6.06 -1.41
C THR A 96 -9.07 5.35 -0.13
N VAL A 97 -9.57 6.09 0.85
CA VAL A 97 -10.12 5.50 2.09
C VAL A 97 -11.37 4.67 1.78
N THR A 98 -12.22 5.17 0.88
CA THR A 98 -13.41 4.46 0.42
C THR A 98 -13.06 3.18 -0.36
N ASP A 99 -12.07 3.26 -1.25
CA ASP A 99 -11.63 2.13 -2.08
C ASP A 99 -10.98 1.00 -1.25
N ILE A 100 -10.40 1.33 -0.09
CA ILE A 100 -9.83 0.35 0.82
C ILE A 100 -10.89 -0.38 1.63
N ALA A 101 -12.02 0.27 1.92
CA ALA A 101 -13.07 -0.33 2.74
C ALA A 101 -13.61 -1.65 2.10
N PRO A 102 -13.90 -2.69 2.89
CA PRO A 102 -13.97 -2.72 4.36
C PRO A 102 -12.66 -3.13 5.07
N VAL A 103 -11.52 -3.11 4.39
CA VAL A 103 -10.24 -3.48 5.00
C VAL A 103 -9.87 -2.51 6.12
N PRO A 104 -9.52 -2.97 7.32
CA PRO A 104 -9.04 -2.11 8.40
C PRO A 104 -7.85 -1.25 7.96
N LEU A 105 -7.98 0.08 8.07
CA LEU A 105 -6.98 1.05 7.67
C LEU A 105 -6.33 1.70 8.88
N TRP A 106 -5.02 1.51 9.02
CA TRP A 106 -4.20 2.13 10.05
C TRP A 106 -3.40 3.30 9.46
N ARG A 107 -3.40 4.44 10.15
CA ARG A 107 -2.85 5.71 9.65
C ARG A 107 -1.81 6.23 10.62
N THR A 108 -0.60 6.55 10.14
CA THR A 108 0.47 7.03 11.02
C THR A 108 0.22 8.43 11.58
N ASP A 109 -0.58 9.27 10.92
CA ASP A 109 -0.98 10.58 11.43
C ASP A 109 -1.93 10.50 12.64
N LEU A 110 -2.72 9.44 12.74
CA LEU A 110 -3.64 9.19 13.85
C LEU A 110 -3.03 8.27 14.92
N HIS A 111 -2.35 7.22 14.49
CA HIS A 111 -1.92 6.11 15.34
C HIS A 111 -0.44 6.19 15.75
N GLY A 112 0.33 7.15 15.22
CA GLY A 112 1.78 7.21 15.45
C GLY A 112 2.50 6.07 14.72
N THR A 113 3.45 5.44 15.38
CA THR A 113 4.09 4.23 14.86
C THR A 113 3.07 3.09 14.79
N VAL A 114 3.01 2.44 13.64
CA VAL A 114 2.15 1.25 13.43
C VAL A 114 3.05 0.06 13.18
N THR A 115 3.11 -0.86 14.12
CA THR A 115 3.83 -2.13 13.99
C THR A 115 2.88 -3.20 13.48
N VAL A 116 3.28 -3.93 12.45
CA VAL A 116 2.51 -5.07 11.93
C VAL A 116 3.37 -6.31 12.02
N THR A 117 2.86 -7.33 12.71
CA THR A 117 3.50 -8.63 12.85
C THR A 117 2.71 -9.68 12.08
N LEU A 118 3.37 -10.42 11.20
CA LEU A 118 2.77 -11.58 10.54
C LEU A 118 2.78 -12.76 11.52
N THR A 119 1.61 -13.34 11.77
CA THR A 119 1.45 -14.51 12.65
C THR A 119 0.71 -15.65 11.93
N PRO A 120 0.78 -16.89 12.45
CA PRO A 120 0.03 -18.00 11.84
C PRO A 120 -1.48 -17.76 11.75
N GLU A 121 -2.03 -16.90 12.61
CA GLU A 121 -3.45 -16.55 12.65
C GLU A 121 -3.78 -15.34 11.78
N GLY A 122 -2.77 -14.71 11.15
CA GLY A 122 -2.89 -13.50 10.32
C GLY A 122 -2.12 -12.30 10.88
N PRO A 123 -2.21 -11.14 10.21
CA PRO A 123 -1.49 -9.95 10.64
C PRO A 123 -2.07 -9.38 11.94
N VAL A 124 -1.18 -9.11 12.88
CA VAL A 124 -1.49 -8.43 14.16
C VAL A 124 -0.93 -7.02 14.09
N VAL A 125 -1.76 -6.03 14.44
CA VAL A 125 -1.39 -4.61 14.42
C VAL A 125 -1.28 -4.06 15.82
N ASP A 126 -0.16 -3.42 16.10
CA ASP A 126 0.15 -2.74 17.37
C ASP A 126 0.45 -1.26 17.08
N PRO A 127 -0.53 -0.36 17.26
CA PRO A 127 -0.34 1.07 17.08
C PRO A 127 0.22 1.70 18.35
N GLU A 128 1.07 2.73 18.19
CA GLU A 128 1.58 3.53 19.32
C GLU A 128 0.45 4.26 20.06
N ARG A 129 -0.61 4.65 19.34
CA ARG A 129 -1.76 5.38 19.87
C ARG A 129 -3.07 4.78 19.33
N THR A 130 -4.07 4.77 20.19
CA THR A 130 -5.47 4.48 19.79
C THR A 130 -6.22 5.80 19.82
N PRO A 131 -6.77 6.30 18.70
CA PRO A 131 -7.53 7.55 18.64
C PRO A 131 -8.82 7.48 19.42
#